data_529b4bd86e4a2d99360ae9cb5f18108f
#
_entry.id   529b4bd86e4a2d99360ae9cb5f18108f
#
_cell.length_a   1.000
_cell.length_b   1.000
_cell.length_c   1.000
_cell.angle_alpha   90.00
_cell.angle_beta   90.00
_cell.angle_gamma   90.00
#
_symmetry.space_group_name_H-M   'P 1'
#
loop_
_entity.id
_entity.type
_entity.pdbx_description
1 polymer ?
#
loop_
_entity_poly.entity_id
_entity_poly.type
_entity_poly.pdbx_seq_one_letter_code
_entity_poly.pdbx_strand_id
1 'polypeptide(L)'
;EHRAGYYEEAGVIRDMFQNHMFQLLALTAMEPPAIFEAERVRNEKVKVFCSIRPFPLDELDPYVAIGQYGRGEMNGKAVPGYREEEGVSKRSNTLTFTAMKVLIDNWRWNGVPFYLRSGKRLAKRKIEISVHFKPVPHLMFATTLHEPIEPNTLVLRVRPGIDLEKKQKEMEKEKLHSELA
;
A
#
# COMPACT_ATOMS: atom_id res chain seq x y z
N GLU A 1 6.59 -1.65 -20.31
CA GLU A 1 7.56 -1.89 -19.21
C GLU A 1 8.49 -3.04 -19.59
N HIS A 2 9.81 -2.84 -19.55
CA HIS A 2 10.84 -3.85 -19.93
C HIS A 2 10.92 -5.09 -19.01
N ARG A 3 9.92 -5.36 -18.17
CA ARG A 3 9.87 -6.46 -17.19
C ARG A 3 8.69 -7.42 -17.38
N ALA A 4 8.08 -7.43 -18.56
CA ALA A 4 6.91 -8.28 -18.81
C ALA A 4 7.22 -9.77 -18.56
N GLY A 5 8.35 -10.28 -19.03
CA GLY A 5 8.75 -11.68 -18.82
C GLY A 5 8.88 -12.06 -17.35
N TYR A 6 9.54 -11.26 -16.54
CA TYR A 6 9.62 -11.49 -15.07
C TYR A 6 8.23 -11.50 -14.42
N TYR A 7 7.34 -10.62 -14.88
CA TYR A 7 6.01 -10.50 -14.29
C TYR A 7 5.08 -11.65 -14.66
N GLU A 8 5.31 -12.28 -15.82
CA GLU A 8 4.63 -13.52 -16.22
C GLU A 8 4.90 -14.66 -15.23
N GLU A 9 6.09 -14.74 -14.66
CA GLU A 9 6.47 -15.77 -13.69
C GLU A 9 6.02 -15.42 -12.26
N ALA A 10 6.23 -14.18 -11.83
CA ALA A 10 6.00 -13.76 -10.45
C ALA A 10 4.54 -13.37 -10.19
N GLY A 11 3.92 -12.61 -11.09
CA GLY A 11 2.60 -12.00 -10.91
C GLY A 11 2.56 -10.98 -9.76
N VAL A 12 1.43 -10.28 -9.61
CA VAL A 12 1.25 -9.23 -8.59
C VAL A 12 1.33 -9.76 -7.15
N ILE A 13 0.89 -10.99 -6.93
CA ILE A 13 0.81 -11.55 -5.56
C ILE A 13 2.20 -11.79 -5.00
N ARG A 14 3.07 -12.49 -5.73
CA ARG A 14 4.44 -12.77 -5.26
C ARG A 14 5.30 -11.52 -5.25
N ASP A 15 5.25 -10.73 -6.33
CA ASP A 15 6.09 -9.53 -6.47
C ASP A 15 5.72 -8.45 -5.46
N MET A 16 4.42 -8.13 -5.33
CA MET A 16 3.98 -7.00 -4.52
C MET A 16 3.48 -7.40 -3.13
N PHE A 17 2.65 -8.42 -3.00
CA PHE A 17 2.03 -8.73 -1.71
C PHE A 17 2.99 -9.42 -0.75
N GLN A 18 3.65 -10.49 -1.17
CA GLN A 18 4.58 -11.22 -0.30
C GLN A 18 5.80 -10.38 0.10
N ASN A 19 6.33 -9.57 -0.81
CA ASN A 19 7.53 -8.79 -0.55
C ASN A 19 7.27 -7.41 0.05
N HIS A 20 6.29 -6.66 -0.47
CA HIS A 20 6.13 -5.24 -0.12
C HIS A 20 4.90 -4.96 0.73
N MET A 21 3.72 -5.41 0.30
CA MET A 21 2.47 -5.04 0.97
C MET A 21 2.37 -5.64 2.38
N PHE A 22 2.77 -6.89 2.55
CA PHE A 22 2.79 -7.51 3.88
C PHE A 22 3.85 -6.91 4.80
N GLN A 23 4.97 -6.42 4.26
CA GLN A 23 5.93 -5.67 5.08
C GLN A 23 5.36 -4.34 5.56
N LEU A 24 4.65 -3.60 4.69
CA LEU A 24 3.96 -2.38 5.08
C LEU A 24 2.85 -2.66 6.11
N LEU A 25 2.06 -3.71 5.88
CA LEU A 25 1.04 -4.15 6.84
C LEU A 25 1.66 -4.43 8.22
N ALA A 26 2.71 -5.25 8.25
CA ALA A 26 3.36 -5.63 9.50
C ALA A 26 3.97 -4.42 10.23
N LEU A 27 4.64 -3.51 9.51
CA LEU A 27 5.18 -2.27 10.09
C LEU A 27 4.10 -1.34 10.64
N THR A 28 2.93 -1.33 9.99
CA THR A 28 1.79 -0.50 10.43
C THR A 28 1.10 -1.10 11.65
N ALA A 29 1.02 -2.43 11.70
CA ALA A 29 0.21 -3.15 12.69
C ALA A 29 1.00 -3.68 13.89
N MET A 30 2.34 -3.73 13.83
CA MET A 30 3.18 -4.24 14.92
C MET A 30 3.17 -3.30 16.12
N GLU A 31 3.45 -3.84 17.29
CA GLU A 31 3.79 -3.05 18.48
C GLU A 31 5.22 -2.50 18.36
N PRO A 32 5.50 -1.31 18.91
CA PRO A 32 6.86 -0.81 18.94
C PRO A 32 7.74 -1.73 19.80
N PRO A 33 8.90 -2.19 19.28
CA PRO A 33 9.83 -2.97 20.09
C PRO A 33 10.45 -2.09 21.17
N ALA A 34 10.75 -2.67 22.34
CA ALA A 34 11.36 -1.94 23.44
C ALA A 34 12.73 -1.33 23.07
N ILE A 35 13.46 -1.98 22.16
CA ILE A 35 14.75 -1.53 21.63
C ILE A 35 14.70 -1.69 20.12
N PHE A 36 15.17 -0.70 19.36
CA PHE A 36 15.19 -0.73 17.92
C PHE A 36 16.37 -1.56 17.39
N GLU A 37 16.20 -2.87 17.42
CA GLU A 37 17.13 -3.88 16.89
C GLU A 37 16.43 -4.72 15.84
N ALA A 38 17.19 -5.17 14.83
CA ALA A 38 16.65 -5.88 13.68
C ALA A 38 15.85 -7.15 14.08
N GLU A 39 16.35 -7.92 15.04
CA GLU A 39 15.69 -9.13 15.51
C GLU A 39 14.37 -8.81 16.24
N ARG A 40 14.37 -7.79 17.09
CA ARG A 40 13.16 -7.38 17.82
C ARG A 40 12.07 -6.87 16.90
N VAL A 41 12.44 -6.05 15.92
CA VAL A 41 11.51 -5.60 14.86
C VAL A 41 10.96 -6.80 14.08
N ARG A 42 11.81 -7.79 13.76
CA ARG A 42 11.37 -9.02 13.09
C ARG A 42 10.36 -9.79 13.93
N ASN A 43 10.62 -9.95 15.23
CA ASN A 43 9.74 -10.66 16.13
C ASN A 43 8.36 -9.99 16.24
N GLU A 44 8.29 -8.65 16.33
CA GLU A 44 7.02 -7.94 16.33
C GLU A 44 6.25 -8.11 15.01
N LYS A 45 6.92 -8.09 13.86
CA LYS A 45 6.30 -8.40 12.56
C LYS A 45 5.74 -9.82 12.50
N VAL A 46 6.49 -10.81 13.02
CA VAL A 46 6.04 -12.22 13.07
C VAL A 46 4.76 -12.36 13.88
N LYS A 47 4.63 -11.66 15.01
CA LYS A 47 3.38 -11.66 15.81
C LYS A 47 2.19 -11.19 14.98
N VAL A 48 2.37 -10.14 14.17
CA VAL A 48 1.31 -9.66 13.26
C VAL A 48 0.94 -10.74 12.25
N PHE A 49 1.92 -11.34 11.58
CA PHE A 49 1.67 -12.38 10.58
C PHE A 49 0.97 -13.60 11.15
N CYS A 50 1.36 -14.04 12.34
CA CYS A 50 0.70 -15.15 13.04
C CYS A 50 -0.73 -14.84 13.47
N SER A 51 -1.10 -13.56 13.55
CA SER A 51 -2.43 -13.09 13.92
C SER A 51 -3.32 -12.78 12.72
N ILE A 52 -2.84 -12.92 11.49
CA ILE A 52 -3.65 -12.72 10.29
C ILE A 52 -4.69 -13.85 10.23
N ARG A 53 -5.96 -13.47 10.12
CA ARG A 53 -7.05 -14.44 9.93
C ARG A 53 -6.91 -15.10 8.56
N PRO A 54 -6.91 -16.43 8.47
CA PRO A 54 -6.94 -17.13 7.19
C PRO A 54 -8.16 -16.74 6.36
N PHE A 55 -7.99 -16.66 5.05
CA PHE A 55 -9.12 -16.44 4.15
C PHE A 55 -10.00 -17.69 4.09
N PRO A 56 -11.33 -17.53 4.10
CA PRO A 56 -12.23 -18.64 3.81
C PRO A 56 -12.11 -19.00 2.32
N LEU A 57 -11.51 -20.17 2.04
CA LEU A 57 -11.21 -20.57 0.65
C LEU A 57 -12.45 -20.85 -0.20
N ASP A 58 -13.55 -21.15 0.43
CA ASP A 58 -14.86 -21.38 -0.16
C ASP A 58 -15.67 -20.11 -0.42
N GLU A 59 -15.25 -18.96 0.17
CA GLU A 59 -15.94 -17.69 0.03
C GLU A 59 -14.90 -16.52 -0.06
N LEU A 60 -14.13 -16.47 -1.13
CA LEU A 60 -13.06 -15.47 -1.31
C LEU A 60 -13.55 -14.10 -1.78
N ASP A 61 -14.66 -14.01 -2.49
CA ASP A 61 -15.13 -12.79 -3.14
C ASP A 61 -15.26 -11.57 -2.22
N PRO A 62 -15.70 -11.68 -0.94
CA PRO A 62 -15.74 -10.54 -0.04
C PRO A 62 -14.36 -10.05 0.44
N TYR A 63 -13.32 -10.85 0.21
CA TYR A 63 -11.98 -10.61 0.75
C TYR A 63 -10.94 -10.29 -0.32
N VAL A 64 -11.11 -10.78 -1.55
CA VAL A 64 -10.09 -10.68 -2.59
C VAL A 64 -10.71 -10.28 -3.92
N ALA A 65 -10.22 -9.19 -4.51
CA ALA A 65 -10.51 -8.81 -5.88
C ALA A 65 -9.22 -8.89 -6.70
N ILE A 66 -9.29 -9.53 -7.85
CA ILE A 66 -8.15 -9.72 -8.76
C ILE A 66 -8.50 -9.22 -10.15
N GLY A 67 -7.47 -8.85 -10.92
CA GLY A 67 -7.69 -8.40 -12.29
C GLY A 67 -6.41 -8.34 -13.12
N GLN A 68 -6.63 -8.18 -14.42
CA GLN A 68 -5.58 -7.92 -15.39
C GLN A 68 -5.96 -6.65 -16.16
N TYR A 69 -5.02 -5.72 -16.35
CA TYR A 69 -5.35 -4.49 -17.08
C TYR A 69 -5.61 -4.74 -18.56
N GLY A 70 -6.67 -4.16 -19.08
CA GLY A 70 -7.01 -4.10 -20.49
C GLY A 70 -6.43 -2.89 -21.20
N ARG A 71 -6.85 -2.67 -22.45
CA ARG A 71 -6.59 -1.41 -23.17
C ARG A 71 -7.20 -0.24 -22.41
N GLY A 72 -6.53 0.88 -22.45
CA GLY A 72 -7.00 2.09 -21.78
C GLY A 72 -6.27 3.33 -22.24
N GLU A 73 -6.41 4.40 -21.47
CA GLU A 73 -5.78 5.68 -21.74
C GLU A 73 -5.03 6.16 -20.48
N MET A 74 -3.82 6.67 -20.64
CA MET A 74 -3.04 7.30 -19.59
C MET A 74 -2.47 8.63 -20.07
N ASN A 75 -2.79 9.72 -19.38
CA ASN A 75 -2.35 11.06 -19.73
C ASN A 75 -2.67 11.46 -21.19
N GLY A 76 -3.85 11.11 -21.69
CA GLY A 76 -4.29 11.41 -23.05
C GLY A 76 -3.67 10.51 -24.13
N LYS A 77 -2.93 9.46 -23.75
CA LYS A 77 -2.32 8.51 -24.69
C LYS A 77 -2.92 7.12 -24.53
N ALA A 78 -3.33 6.50 -25.65
CA ALA A 78 -3.76 5.13 -25.65
C ALA A 78 -2.63 4.19 -25.16
N VAL A 79 -2.97 3.26 -24.29
CA VAL A 79 -2.05 2.24 -23.77
C VAL A 79 -2.59 0.85 -24.06
N PRO A 80 -1.71 -0.11 -24.43
CA PRO A 80 -2.12 -1.48 -24.71
C PRO A 80 -2.56 -2.20 -23.44
N GLY A 81 -3.38 -3.22 -23.59
CA GLY A 81 -3.68 -4.17 -22.54
C GLY A 81 -2.49 -5.08 -22.25
N TYR A 82 -2.51 -5.76 -21.10
CA TYR A 82 -1.39 -6.59 -20.65
C TYR A 82 -0.99 -7.67 -21.68
N ARG A 83 -1.98 -8.34 -22.29
CA ARG A 83 -1.75 -9.37 -23.29
C ARG A 83 -1.22 -8.86 -24.63
N GLU A 84 -1.12 -7.55 -24.79
CA GLU A 84 -0.59 -6.87 -25.96
C GLU A 84 0.82 -6.31 -25.74
N GLU A 85 1.31 -6.39 -24.50
CA GLU A 85 2.68 -6.01 -24.17
C GLU A 85 3.68 -6.96 -24.81
N GLU A 86 4.84 -6.44 -25.18
CA GLU A 86 5.93 -7.25 -25.71
C GLU A 86 6.41 -8.29 -24.70
N GLY A 87 6.58 -9.52 -25.12
CA GLY A 87 7.00 -10.64 -24.26
C GLY A 87 5.88 -11.25 -23.40
N VAL A 88 4.62 -10.84 -23.56
CA VAL A 88 3.47 -11.42 -22.87
C VAL A 88 2.71 -12.36 -23.78
N SER A 89 2.32 -13.53 -23.25
CA SER A 89 1.45 -14.45 -23.97
C SER A 89 0.06 -13.84 -24.19
N LYS A 90 -0.49 -13.97 -25.39
CA LYS A 90 -1.86 -13.55 -25.71
C LYS A 90 -2.94 -14.27 -24.87
N ARG A 91 -2.58 -15.40 -24.26
CA ARG A 91 -3.44 -16.20 -23.38
C ARG A 91 -3.05 -16.07 -21.91
N SER A 92 -2.17 -15.11 -21.55
CA SER A 92 -1.73 -14.93 -20.18
C SER A 92 -2.90 -14.68 -19.22
N ASN A 93 -2.90 -15.39 -18.11
CA ASN A 93 -3.80 -15.19 -16.97
C ASN A 93 -3.09 -14.54 -15.77
N THR A 94 -1.91 -13.99 -15.99
CA THR A 94 -1.11 -13.34 -14.95
C THR A 94 -1.86 -12.14 -14.37
N LEU A 95 -2.01 -12.14 -13.08
CA LEU A 95 -2.70 -11.07 -12.36
C LEU A 95 -1.83 -9.82 -12.32
N THR A 96 -2.38 -8.68 -12.75
CA THR A 96 -1.71 -7.38 -12.71
C THR A 96 -2.30 -6.43 -11.68
N PHE A 97 -3.41 -6.80 -11.06
CA PHE A 97 -4.08 -6.08 -10.00
C PHE A 97 -4.59 -7.05 -8.94
N THR A 98 -4.44 -6.68 -7.68
CA THR A 98 -5.05 -7.37 -6.56
C THR A 98 -5.44 -6.37 -5.47
N ALA A 99 -6.61 -6.55 -4.89
CA ALA A 99 -7.02 -5.91 -3.65
C ALA A 99 -7.44 -6.99 -2.65
N MET A 100 -7.05 -6.82 -1.39
CA MET A 100 -7.36 -7.78 -0.31
C MET A 100 -7.87 -7.05 0.91
N LYS A 101 -8.87 -7.63 1.57
CA LYS A 101 -9.34 -7.26 2.90
C LYS A 101 -8.75 -8.24 3.91
N VAL A 102 -7.77 -7.80 4.68
CA VAL A 102 -7.10 -8.60 5.71
C VAL A 102 -7.64 -8.24 7.08
N LEU A 103 -7.87 -9.24 7.92
CA LEU A 103 -8.26 -9.10 9.32
C LEU A 103 -7.12 -9.63 10.21
N ILE A 104 -6.85 -8.93 11.31
CA ILE A 104 -5.81 -9.30 12.27
C ILE A 104 -6.48 -9.58 13.61
N ASP A 105 -6.40 -10.83 14.07
CA ASP A 105 -7.05 -11.31 15.27
C ASP A 105 -6.13 -11.13 16.49
N ASN A 106 -5.92 -9.88 16.89
CA ASN A 106 -5.25 -9.52 18.13
C ASN A 106 -6.03 -8.42 18.86
N TRP A 107 -5.65 -8.10 20.09
CA TRP A 107 -6.36 -7.13 20.92
C TRP A 107 -6.48 -5.73 20.30
N ARG A 108 -5.44 -5.27 19.61
CA ARG A 108 -5.40 -3.93 19.02
C ARG A 108 -6.29 -3.81 17.79
N TRP A 109 -6.27 -4.84 16.93
CA TRP A 109 -6.81 -4.76 15.58
C TRP A 109 -8.08 -5.58 15.37
N ASN A 110 -8.60 -6.22 16.42
CA ASN A 110 -9.82 -7.01 16.30
C ASN A 110 -10.98 -6.17 15.75
N GLY A 111 -11.58 -6.65 14.66
CA GLY A 111 -12.67 -5.96 13.96
C GLY A 111 -12.25 -4.79 13.07
N VAL A 112 -10.94 -4.47 12.96
CA VAL A 112 -10.43 -3.43 12.05
C VAL A 112 -10.01 -4.07 10.72
N PRO A 113 -10.63 -3.70 9.59
CA PRO A 113 -10.23 -4.21 8.28
C PRO A 113 -9.01 -3.47 7.75
N PHE A 114 -8.06 -4.22 7.19
CA PHE A 114 -6.94 -3.69 6.43
C PHE A 114 -7.18 -3.95 4.95
N TYR A 115 -7.29 -2.89 4.16
CA TYR A 115 -7.44 -2.97 2.71
C TYR A 115 -6.10 -2.78 2.03
N LEU A 116 -5.57 -3.83 1.45
CA LEU A 116 -4.31 -3.82 0.69
C LEU A 116 -4.64 -3.79 -0.80
N ARG A 117 -4.05 -2.87 -1.55
CA ARG A 117 -4.28 -2.76 -2.99
C ARG A 117 -2.98 -2.47 -3.72
N SER A 118 -2.69 -3.26 -4.75
CA SER A 118 -1.57 -3.03 -5.65
C SER A 118 -1.95 -3.42 -7.08
N GLY A 119 -1.39 -2.69 -8.06
CA GLY A 119 -1.62 -3.01 -9.47
C GLY A 119 -0.73 -2.22 -10.40
N LYS A 120 -0.57 -2.74 -11.59
CA LYS A 120 0.10 -2.08 -12.71
C LYS A 120 -0.86 -1.14 -13.41
N ARG A 121 -0.33 -0.10 -14.05
CA ARG A 121 -1.08 0.88 -14.84
C ARG A 121 -2.29 1.50 -14.12
N LEU A 122 -2.16 1.72 -12.80
CA LEU A 122 -3.13 2.52 -12.06
C LEU A 122 -2.98 4.00 -12.41
N ALA A 123 -4.06 4.77 -12.25
CA ALA A 123 -4.13 6.19 -12.62
C ALA A 123 -3.02 7.06 -11.96
N LYS A 124 -2.54 6.67 -10.78
CA LYS A 124 -1.46 7.39 -10.08
C LYS A 124 -0.44 6.40 -9.53
N ARG A 125 0.86 6.70 -9.72
CA ARG A 125 1.95 5.97 -9.08
C ARG A 125 2.18 6.55 -7.69
N LYS A 126 1.73 5.84 -6.65
CA LYS A 126 1.92 6.23 -5.25
C LYS A 126 2.01 5.02 -4.34
N ILE A 127 2.74 5.17 -3.25
CA ILE A 127 2.72 4.26 -2.11
C ILE A 127 2.19 5.07 -0.93
N GLU A 128 1.10 4.61 -0.35
CA GLU A 128 0.37 5.39 0.65
C GLU A 128 -0.28 4.44 1.65
N ILE A 129 -0.25 4.81 2.92
CA ILE A 129 -1.00 4.17 4.01
C ILE A 129 -2.01 5.20 4.50
N SER A 130 -3.30 4.88 4.41
CA SER A 130 -4.38 5.71 4.92
C SER A 130 -5.02 5.06 6.13
N VAL A 131 -5.04 5.77 7.26
CA VAL A 131 -5.72 5.35 8.48
C VAL A 131 -6.97 6.20 8.62
N HIS A 132 -8.14 5.57 8.50
CA HIS A 132 -9.43 6.20 8.70
C HIS A 132 -9.89 5.96 10.13
N PHE A 133 -9.98 7.01 10.92
CA PHE A 133 -10.45 6.91 12.29
C PHE A 133 -11.97 6.70 12.33
N LYS A 134 -12.45 6.08 13.39
CA LYS A 134 -13.88 5.96 13.62
C LYS A 134 -14.48 7.35 13.93
N PRO A 135 -15.77 7.57 13.61
CA PRO A 135 -16.44 8.79 14.05
C PRO A 135 -16.43 8.88 15.56
N VAL A 136 -16.42 10.10 16.08
CA VAL A 136 -16.51 10.33 17.53
C VAL A 136 -17.85 9.79 18.04
N PRO A 137 -17.86 9.01 19.14
CA PRO A 137 -19.08 8.35 19.62
C PRO A 137 -20.10 9.34 20.21
N HIS A 138 -19.66 10.51 20.61
CA HIS A 138 -20.50 11.56 21.19
C HIS A 138 -19.97 12.96 20.83
N LEU A 139 -20.87 13.84 20.39
CA LEU A 139 -20.58 15.24 20.08
C LEU A 139 -21.20 16.11 21.19
N MET A 140 -20.37 16.77 21.97
CA MET A 140 -20.82 17.67 23.04
C MET A 140 -21.66 18.86 22.52
N PHE A 141 -21.40 19.31 21.27
CA PHE A 141 -22.06 20.43 20.62
C PHE A 141 -22.84 20.03 19.37
N ALA A 142 -23.42 18.83 19.35
CA ALA A 142 -24.15 18.29 18.19
C ALA A 142 -25.29 19.21 17.71
N THR A 143 -25.94 19.93 18.63
CA THR A 143 -27.06 20.85 18.32
C THR A 143 -26.62 22.15 17.63
N THR A 144 -25.34 22.50 17.69
CA THR A 144 -24.77 23.72 17.08
C THR A 144 -24.12 23.48 15.73
N LEU A 145 -23.91 22.23 15.36
CA LEU A 145 -23.28 21.85 14.09
C LEU A 145 -24.38 21.54 13.06
N HIS A 146 -24.42 22.30 11.98
CA HIS A 146 -25.36 22.07 10.87
C HIS A 146 -24.91 20.92 9.96
N GLU A 147 -23.64 20.49 10.06
CA GLU A 147 -23.07 19.40 9.26
C GLU A 147 -22.45 18.33 10.17
N PRO A 148 -22.54 17.05 9.79
CA PRO A 148 -21.88 15.97 10.52
C PRO A 148 -20.36 16.14 10.47
N ILE A 149 -19.68 15.96 11.61
CA ILE A 149 -18.21 15.98 11.66
C ILE A 149 -17.69 14.73 10.93
N GLU A 150 -16.95 14.94 9.86
CA GLU A 150 -16.26 13.85 9.19
C GLU A 150 -15.13 13.29 10.06
N PRO A 151 -14.97 11.96 10.11
CA PRO A 151 -13.85 11.33 10.82
C PRO A 151 -12.51 11.76 10.26
N ASN A 152 -11.52 11.90 11.12
CA ASN A 152 -10.15 12.21 10.71
C ASN A 152 -9.55 11.08 9.87
N THR A 153 -8.69 11.46 8.92
CA THR A 153 -7.90 10.53 8.12
C THR A 153 -6.42 10.92 8.19
N LEU A 154 -5.57 9.98 8.60
CA LEU A 154 -4.12 10.13 8.54
C LEU A 154 -3.60 9.45 7.28
N VAL A 155 -2.87 10.20 6.45
CA VAL A 155 -2.28 9.69 5.22
C VAL A 155 -0.76 9.77 5.29
N LEU A 156 -0.12 8.61 5.30
CA LEU A 156 1.33 8.46 5.24
C LEU A 156 1.73 8.17 3.79
N ARG A 157 2.45 9.08 3.16
CA ARG A 157 2.96 8.91 1.80
C ARG A 157 4.39 8.43 1.83
N VAL A 158 4.60 7.20 1.38
CA VAL A 158 5.93 6.62 1.23
C VAL A 158 6.41 6.97 -0.19
N ARG A 159 7.35 7.90 -0.30
CA ARG A 159 7.99 8.19 -1.58
C ARG A 159 9.08 7.14 -1.83
N PRO A 160 9.08 6.44 -2.98
CA PRO A 160 10.23 5.66 -3.38
C PRO A 160 11.39 6.63 -3.67
N GLY A 161 12.46 6.51 -2.87
CA GLY A 161 13.69 7.28 -3.09
C GLY A 161 13.51 8.80 -2.93
N ILE A 162 13.54 9.28 -1.70
CA ILE A 162 14.21 10.58 -1.50
C ILE A 162 15.66 10.23 -1.71
N ASP A 163 16.21 10.69 -2.83
CA ASP A 163 17.64 10.68 -3.05
C ASP A 163 18.27 11.58 -1.97
N LEU A 164 18.65 10.97 -0.85
CA LEU A 164 19.20 11.69 0.31
C LEU A 164 20.43 12.48 -0.13
N GLU A 165 21.18 11.97 -1.11
CA GLU A 165 22.29 12.68 -1.73
C GLU A 165 21.85 13.93 -2.49
N LYS A 166 20.70 13.87 -3.18
CA LYS A 166 20.15 15.02 -3.90
C LYS A 166 19.64 16.10 -2.95
N LYS A 167 19.01 15.68 -1.86
CA LYS A 167 18.53 16.59 -0.82
C LYS A 167 19.69 17.19 0.00
N GLN A 168 20.73 16.41 0.28
CA GLN A 168 21.95 16.93 0.90
C GLN A 168 22.65 17.96 0.00
N LYS A 169 22.80 17.67 -1.29
CA LYS A 169 23.38 18.62 -2.26
C LYS A 169 22.53 19.89 -2.44
N GLU A 170 21.21 19.79 -2.37
CA GLU A 170 20.33 20.97 -2.38
C GLU A 170 20.47 21.80 -1.11
N MET A 171 20.51 21.17 0.07
CA MET A 171 20.74 21.86 1.34
C MET A 171 22.14 22.46 1.47
N GLU A 172 23.16 21.80 0.93
CA GLU A 172 24.53 22.35 0.87
C GLU A 172 24.60 23.56 -0.07
N LYS A 173 23.89 23.55 -1.20
CA LYS A 173 23.79 24.70 -2.11
C LYS A 173 23.04 25.87 -1.47
N GLU A 174 21.95 25.61 -0.75
CA GLU A 174 21.22 26.66 -0.03
C GLU A 174 22.05 27.26 1.12
N LYS A 175 22.81 26.44 1.85
CA LYS A 175 23.76 26.93 2.86
C LYS A 175 24.84 27.81 2.25
N LEU A 176 25.45 27.37 1.15
CA LEU A 176 26.48 28.11 0.47
C LEU A 176 25.98 29.46 -0.08
N HIS A 177 24.73 29.51 -0.56
CA HIS A 177 24.10 30.76 -0.99
C HIS A 177 23.78 31.71 0.17
N SER A 178 23.46 31.18 1.36
CA SER A 178 23.17 32.00 2.56
C SER A 178 24.44 32.52 3.25
N GLU A 179 25.61 31.90 3.00
CA GLU A 179 26.89 32.33 3.53
C GLU A 179 27.60 33.33 2.61
N LEU A 180 27.13 33.50 1.36
CA LEU A 180 27.67 34.41 0.35
C LEU A 180 26.83 35.67 0.14
N ALA A 181 25.71 35.83 0.87
CA ALA A 181 24.83 37.00 0.88
C ALA A 181 24.97 37.80 2.18
#